data_532fecc9065114b2a10b662d9267ce93
#
_entry.id   532fecc9065114b2a10b662d9267ce93
#
_cell.length_a   1.000
_cell.length_b   1.000
_cell.length_c   1.000
_cell.angle_alpha   90.00
_cell.angle_beta   90.00
_cell.angle_gamma   90.00
#
_symmetry.space_group_name_H-M   'P 1'
#
loop_
_entity.id
_entity.type
_entity.pdbx_description
1 polymer ?
#
loop_
_entity_poly.entity_id
_entity_poly.type
_entity_poly.pdbx_seq_one_letter_code
_entity_poly.pdbx_strand_id
1 'polypeptide(L)'
;SIKVMLEYSSPNMAKSMTIGHFRNTIIGQIMYNLTQETGCEYLNWNYLGDRGTNFGKFIVVLDYLYKQNPSVINDIFADPTYMMGVIYAKFKEIELEDKEDQARKVFSLLEENNSVIV
;
A
#
# COMPACT_ATOMS: atom_id res chain seq x y z
N SER A 1 -5.29 -15.32 32.50
CA SER A 1 -5.22 -13.93 31.99
C SER A 1 -5.94 -13.83 30.67
N ILE A 2 -6.60 -12.71 30.41
CA ILE A 2 -7.22 -12.42 29.13
C ILE A 2 -6.12 -11.94 28.19
N LYS A 3 -6.05 -12.53 26.98
CA LYS A 3 -5.14 -12.10 25.92
C LYS A 3 -5.90 -11.30 24.90
N VAL A 4 -5.44 -10.12 24.59
CA VAL A 4 -6.04 -9.20 23.62
C VAL A 4 -5.06 -8.96 22.47
N MET A 5 -5.51 -9.18 21.25
CA MET A 5 -4.77 -8.80 20.04
C MET A 5 -5.45 -7.60 19.41
N LEU A 6 -4.69 -6.56 19.14
CA LEU A 6 -5.14 -5.33 18.50
C LEU A 6 -4.43 -5.17 17.16
N GLU A 7 -5.21 -5.13 16.09
CA GLU A 7 -4.73 -4.80 14.77
C GLU A 7 -5.22 -3.41 14.38
N TYR A 8 -4.31 -2.50 14.11
CA TYR A 8 -4.63 -1.15 13.68
C TYR A 8 -3.49 -0.53 12.87
N SER A 9 -3.76 0.64 12.27
CA SER A 9 -2.79 1.34 11.42
C SER A 9 -2.26 0.47 10.28
N SER A 10 -3.18 -0.19 9.56
CA SER A 10 -2.86 -1.11 8.45
C SER A 10 -3.32 -0.52 7.10
N PRO A 11 -2.78 0.65 6.67
CA PRO A 11 -3.15 1.27 5.40
C PRO A 11 -2.53 0.53 4.22
N ASN A 12 -3.13 0.70 3.05
CA ASN A 12 -2.51 0.27 1.80
C ASN A 12 -1.31 1.17 1.47
N MET A 13 -0.14 0.57 1.27
CA MET A 13 1.12 1.28 1.02
C MET A 13 1.21 1.93 -0.37
N ALA A 14 0.38 1.51 -1.34
CA ALA A 14 0.40 2.05 -2.70
C ALA A 14 -0.17 3.47 -2.83
N LYS A 15 -0.66 4.06 -1.77
CA LYS A 15 -1.21 5.42 -1.76
C LYS A 15 -0.93 6.15 -0.46
N SER A 16 -0.92 7.48 -0.51
CA SER A 16 -0.77 8.32 0.67
C SER A 16 -1.88 8.08 1.70
N MET A 17 -1.55 8.20 2.97
CA MET A 17 -2.51 8.13 4.07
C MET A 17 -3.54 9.25 3.95
N THR A 18 -4.80 8.90 4.19
CA THR A 18 -5.89 9.87 4.28
C THR A 18 -6.23 10.15 5.74
N ILE A 19 -7.06 11.18 5.97
CA ILE A 19 -7.56 11.51 7.31
C ILE A 19 -8.34 10.34 7.95
N GLY A 20 -8.98 9.49 7.13
CA GLY A 20 -9.63 8.26 7.62
C GLY A 20 -8.63 7.24 8.16
N HIS A 21 -7.49 7.06 7.52
CA HIS A 21 -6.41 6.20 8.02
C HIS A 21 -5.83 6.74 9.33
N PHE A 22 -5.61 8.06 9.40
CA PHE A 22 -5.12 8.71 10.61
C PHE A 22 -6.10 8.54 11.78
N ARG A 23 -7.41 8.76 11.55
CA ARG A 23 -8.45 8.52 12.55
C ARG A 23 -8.40 7.09 13.09
N ASN A 24 -8.34 6.09 12.21
CA ASN A 24 -8.30 4.69 12.61
C ASN A 24 -7.04 4.36 13.42
N THR A 25 -5.91 4.94 13.07
CA THR A 25 -4.66 4.80 13.81
C THR A 25 -4.79 5.36 15.23
N ILE A 26 -5.39 6.55 15.39
CA ILE A 26 -5.63 7.16 16.71
C ILE A 26 -6.57 6.30 17.56
N ILE A 27 -7.68 5.83 16.98
CA ILE A 27 -8.64 4.97 17.70
C ILE A 27 -7.94 3.69 18.17
N GLY A 28 -7.17 3.04 17.30
CA GLY A 28 -6.43 1.84 17.66
C GLY A 28 -5.42 2.08 18.77
N GLN A 29 -4.71 3.20 18.74
CA GLN A 29 -3.75 3.58 19.79
C GLN A 29 -4.43 3.85 21.13
N ILE A 30 -5.61 4.49 21.12
CA ILE A 30 -6.40 4.70 22.34
C ILE A 30 -6.83 3.36 22.92
N MET A 31 -7.34 2.46 22.10
CA MET A 31 -7.73 1.11 22.54
C MET A 31 -6.55 0.34 23.13
N TYR A 32 -5.39 0.44 22.49
CA TYR A 32 -4.16 -0.15 23.02
C TYR A 32 -3.81 0.39 24.40
N ASN A 33 -3.80 1.71 24.58
CA ASN A 33 -3.51 2.35 25.86
C ASN A 33 -4.50 1.91 26.95
N LEU A 34 -5.79 1.85 26.64
CA LEU A 34 -6.82 1.37 27.56
C LEU A 34 -6.60 -0.11 27.94
N THR A 35 -6.19 -0.95 26.99
CA THR A 35 -5.92 -2.37 27.25
C THR A 35 -4.74 -2.53 28.20
N GLN A 36 -3.71 -1.69 28.11
CA GLN A 36 -2.58 -1.70 29.05
C GLN A 36 -3.04 -1.47 30.49
N GLU A 37 -3.96 -0.52 30.71
CA GLU A 37 -4.48 -0.19 32.04
C GLU A 37 -5.31 -1.33 32.66
N THR A 38 -5.84 -2.25 31.86
CA THR A 38 -6.66 -3.38 32.33
C THR A 38 -5.84 -4.55 32.88
N GLY A 39 -4.52 -4.53 32.74
CA GLY A 39 -3.64 -5.62 33.14
C GLY A 39 -3.77 -6.90 32.29
N CYS A 40 -4.39 -6.82 31.12
CA CYS A 40 -4.44 -7.91 30.15
C CYS A 40 -3.10 -8.10 29.46
N GLU A 41 -2.82 -9.33 29.03
CA GLU A 41 -1.75 -9.56 28.07
C GLU A 41 -2.19 -9.04 26.70
N TYR A 42 -1.37 -8.24 26.05
CA TYR A 42 -1.72 -7.65 24.75
C TYR A 42 -0.64 -7.88 23.70
N LEU A 43 -1.09 -8.00 22.46
CA LEU A 43 -0.26 -8.09 21.26
C LEU A 43 -0.72 -7.03 20.27
N ASN A 44 0.17 -6.15 19.87
CA ASN A 44 -0.07 -5.24 18.77
C ASN A 44 0.33 -5.87 17.46
N TRP A 45 -0.57 -5.80 16.51
CA TRP A 45 -0.35 -6.30 15.17
C TRP A 45 -0.56 -5.17 14.15
N ASN A 46 0.30 -5.14 13.16
CA ASN A 46 0.12 -4.27 12.00
C ASN A 46 0.24 -5.11 10.73
N TYR A 47 -0.79 -5.07 9.89
CA TYR A 47 -0.77 -5.71 8.60
C TYR A 47 -0.32 -4.72 7.53
N LEU A 48 0.86 -4.91 6.98
CA LEU A 48 1.34 -4.08 5.87
C LEU A 48 0.60 -4.46 4.60
N GLY A 49 -0.15 -3.51 4.04
CA GLY A 49 -0.86 -3.66 2.77
C GLY A 49 0.09 -3.53 1.58
N ASP A 50 1.07 -4.42 1.48
CA ASP A 50 2.12 -4.41 0.47
C ASP A 50 1.75 -5.21 -0.79
N ARG A 51 0.58 -5.80 -0.83
CA ARG A 51 0.06 -6.61 -1.94
C ARG A 51 -1.36 -6.20 -2.31
N GLY A 52 -1.82 -6.68 -3.45
CA GLY A 52 -3.17 -6.43 -3.95
C GLY A 52 -3.20 -5.75 -5.31
N THR A 53 -4.39 -5.66 -5.90
CA THR A 53 -4.61 -5.05 -7.24
C THR A 53 -4.15 -3.60 -7.33
N ASN A 54 -4.08 -2.89 -6.21
CA ASN A 54 -3.56 -1.52 -6.18
C ASN A 54 -2.07 -1.46 -6.52
N PHE A 55 -1.28 -2.46 -6.15
CA PHE A 55 0.11 -2.58 -6.57
C PHE A 55 0.22 -2.94 -8.05
N GLY A 56 -0.65 -3.81 -8.56
CA GLY A 56 -0.75 -4.06 -10.00
C GLY A 56 -0.99 -2.77 -10.78
N LYS A 57 -1.91 -1.92 -10.33
CA LYS A 57 -2.17 -0.61 -10.91
C LYS A 57 -0.94 0.31 -10.86
N PHE A 58 -0.26 0.34 -9.73
CA PHE A 58 0.98 1.11 -9.59
C PHE A 58 2.04 0.67 -10.60
N ILE A 59 2.28 -0.63 -10.72
CA ILE A 59 3.31 -1.19 -11.62
C ILE A 59 2.96 -0.91 -13.08
N VAL A 60 1.70 -1.03 -13.49
CA VAL A 60 1.28 -0.71 -14.86
C VAL A 60 1.58 0.76 -15.22
N VAL A 61 1.27 1.68 -14.29
CA VAL A 61 1.58 3.10 -14.51
C VAL A 61 3.08 3.35 -14.53
N LEU A 62 3.80 2.71 -13.62
CA LEU A 62 5.27 2.84 -13.54
C LEU A 62 5.93 2.38 -14.84
N ASP A 63 5.54 1.23 -15.37
CA ASP A 63 6.04 0.73 -16.67
C ASP A 63 5.72 1.70 -17.81
N TYR A 64 4.51 2.22 -17.85
CA TYR A 64 4.10 3.22 -18.84
C TYR A 64 4.95 4.50 -18.77
N LEU A 65 5.15 5.04 -17.56
CA LEU A 65 5.96 6.25 -17.38
C LEU A 65 7.44 6.00 -17.64
N TYR A 66 7.96 4.84 -17.24
CA TYR A 66 9.35 4.46 -17.47
C TYR A 66 9.67 4.36 -18.96
N LYS A 67 8.77 3.82 -19.77
CA LYS A 67 8.92 3.76 -21.23
C LYS A 67 8.95 5.14 -21.88
N GLN A 68 8.27 6.13 -21.30
CA GLN A 68 8.31 7.51 -21.78
C GLN A 68 9.53 8.27 -21.29
N ASN A 69 9.88 8.12 -20.02
CA ASN A 69 10.99 8.81 -19.39
C ASN A 69 11.63 7.94 -18.29
N PRO A 70 12.75 7.27 -18.58
CA PRO A 70 13.44 6.44 -17.60
C PRO A 70 13.89 7.17 -16.32
N SER A 71 14.01 8.50 -16.34
CA SER A 71 14.43 9.28 -15.16
C SER A 71 13.41 9.28 -14.03
N VAL A 72 12.16 8.84 -14.28
CA VAL A 72 11.11 8.70 -13.25
C VAL A 72 11.57 7.86 -12.06
N ILE A 73 12.45 6.92 -12.28
CA ILE A 73 13.06 6.10 -11.22
C ILE A 73 13.82 6.96 -10.21
N ASN A 74 14.57 7.97 -10.69
CA ASN A 74 15.31 8.87 -9.80
C ASN A 74 14.35 9.71 -8.94
N ASP A 75 13.22 10.14 -9.50
CA ASP A 75 12.19 10.89 -8.77
C ASP A 75 11.56 10.03 -7.67
N ILE A 76 11.36 8.74 -7.96
CA ILE A 76 10.85 7.78 -6.96
C ILE A 76 11.84 7.62 -5.81
N PHE A 77 13.14 7.48 -6.09
CA PHE A 77 14.15 7.36 -5.04
C PHE A 77 14.32 8.66 -4.23
N ALA A 78 14.06 9.81 -4.83
CA ALA A 78 14.15 11.10 -4.14
C ALA A 78 13.04 11.29 -3.10
N ASP A 79 11.80 10.92 -3.43
CA ASP A 79 10.64 10.95 -2.50
C ASP A 79 9.68 9.78 -2.79
N PRO A 80 9.99 8.58 -2.27
CA PRO A 80 9.20 7.38 -2.56
C PRO A 80 7.73 7.51 -2.18
N THR A 81 7.45 8.08 -1.01
CA THR A 81 6.10 8.16 -0.46
C THR A 81 5.20 9.06 -1.31
N TYR A 82 5.69 10.21 -1.68
CA TYR A 82 4.99 11.15 -2.54
C TYR A 82 4.79 10.58 -3.94
N MET A 83 5.86 10.06 -4.55
CA MET A 83 5.83 9.54 -5.91
C MET A 83 4.94 8.31 -6.06
N MET A 84 4.88 7.41 -5.06
CA MET A 84 3.94 6.30 -5.08
C MET A 84 2.49 6.79 -5.16
N GLY A 85 2.13 7.81 -4.38
CA GLY A 85 0.81 8.43 -4.43
C GLY A 85 0.49 9.05 -5.79
N VAL A 86 1.43 9.79 -6.36
CA VAL A 86 1.30 10.43 -7.68
C VAL A 86 1.11 9.39 -8.79
N ILE A 87 1.97 8.37 -8.81
CA ILE A 87 1.91 7.30 -9.82
C ILE A 87 0.58 6.55 -9.71
N TYR A 88 0.15 6.18 -8.51
CA TYR A 88 -1.13 5.52 -8.31
C TYR A 88 -2.33 6.36 -8.79
N ALA A 89 -2.33 7.66 -8.51
CA ALA A 89 -3.38 8.58 -8.97
C ALA A 89 -3.48 8.64 -10.49
N LYS A 90 -2.34 8.61 -11.18
CA LYS A 90 -2.28 8.65 -12.65
C LYS A 90 -2.92 7.44 -13.34
N PHE A 91 -3.15 6.31 -12.64
CA PHE A 91 -3.81 5.15 -13.23
C PHE A 91 -5.17 5.48 -13.85
N LYS A 92 -5.89 6.44 -13.28
CA LYS A 92 -7.18 6.88 -13.84
C LYS A 92 -7.03 7.71 -15.11
N GLU A 93 -5.94 8.45 -15.21
CA GLU A 93 -5.68 9.43 -16.26
C GLU A 93 -5.07 8.83 -17.53
N ILE A 94 -4.32 7.73 -17.38
CA ILE A 94 -3.66 7.10 -18.53
C ILE A 94 -4.69 6.38 -19.40
N GLU A 95 -4.59 6.59 -20.70
CA GLU A 95 -5.38 5.91 -21.73
C GLU A 95 -4.62 4.66 -22.19
N LEU A 96 -4.83 3.56 -21.50
CA LEU A 96 -4.34 2.25 -21.88
C LEU A 96 -5.52 1.30 -22.06
N GLU A 97 -5.52 0.55 -23.16
CA GLU A 97 -6.46 -0.54 -23.36
C GLU A 97 -6.23 -1.62 -22.28
N ASP A 98 -7.32 -2.18 -21.77
CA ASP A 98 -7.31 -3.28 -20.80
C ASP A 98 -6.44 -3.05 -19.53
N LYS A 99 -6.25 -1.79 -19.13
CA LYS A 99 -5.39 -1.44 -17.98
C LYS A 99 -5.79 -2.15 -16.67
N GLU A 100 -7.06 -2.39 -16.43
CA GLU A 100 -7.53 -3.12 -15.25
C GLU A 100 -7.15 -4.60 -15.33
N ASP A 101 -7.23 -5.22 -16.51
CA ASP A 101 -6.82 -6.62 -16.69
C ASP A 101 -5.31 -6.77 -16.66
N GLN A 102 -4.56 -5.79 -17.16
CA GLN A 102 -3.12 -5.74 -17.01
C GLN A 102 -2.73 -5.65 -15.52
N ALA A 103 -3.40 -4.82 -14.74
CA ALA A 103 -3.15 -4.70 -13.30
C ALA A 103 -3.44 -6.01 -12.55
N ARG A 104 -4.50 -6.74 -12.92
CA ARG A 104 -4.80 -8.06 -12.35
C ARG A 104 -3.75 -9.11 -12.71
N LYS A 105 -3.29 -9.12 -13.96
CA LYS A 105 -2.21 -10.04 -14.40
C LYS A 105 -0.92 -9.79 -13.65
N VAL A 106 -0.51 -8.52 -13.52
CA VAL A 106 0.68 -8.14 -12.76
C VAL A 106 0.54 -8.58 -11.30
N PHE A 107 -0.62 -8.38 -10.70
CA PHE A 107 -0.87 -8.82 -9.34
C PHE A 107 -0.76 -10.35 -9.20
N SER A 108 -1.35 -11.12 -10.10
CA SER A 108 -1.24 -12.59 -10.12
C SER A 108 0.22 -13.05 -10.22
N LEU A 109 1.00 -12.42 -11.09
CA LEU A 109 2.42 -12.73 -11.25
C LEU A 109 3.24 -12.40 -9.97
N LEU A 110 2.89 -11.32 -9.28
CA LEU A 110 3.51 -10.97 -7.98
C LEU A 110 3.20 -12.02 -6.91
N GLU A 111 1.97 -12.54 -6.88
CA GLU A 111 1.59 -13.60 -5.93
C GLU A 111 2.31 -14.91 -6.21
N GLU A 112 2.54 -15.25 -7.47
CA GLU A 112 3.27 -16.44 -7.89
C GLU A 112 4.79 -16.35 -7.68
N ASN A 113 5.29 -15.24 -7.08
CA ASN A 113 6.72 -14.94 -6.93
C ASN A 113 7.51 -15.04 -8.25
N ASN A 114 6.89 -14.66 -9.34
CA ASN A 114 7.50 -14.77 -10.66
C ASN A 114 8.52 -13.63 -10.85
N SER A 115 9.81 -13.97 -10.91
CA SER A 115 10.93 -13.04 -11.08
C SER A 115 10.96 -12.30 -12.42
N VAL A 116 10.00 -12.55 -13.29
CA VAL A 116 9.91 -11.95 -14.64
C VAL A 116 9.31 -10.54 -14.63
N ILE A 117 8.89 -10.02 -13.46
CA ILE A 117 8.28 -8.68 -13.35
C ILE A 117 9.33 -7.59 -13.10
N VAL A 118 10.59 -7.96 -12.93
CA VAL A 118 11.71 -7.02 -12.67
C VAL A 118 12.54 -6.83 -13.92
#